data_9e4b697ba78335bd24275c7bfd599d2d
#
_entry.id   9e4b697ba78335bd24275c7bfd599d2d
#
_cell.length_a   1.000
_cell.length_b   1.000
_cell.length_c   1.000
_cell.angle_alpha   90.00
_cell.angle_beta   90.00
_cell.angle_gamma   90.00
#
_symmetry.space_group_name_H-M   'P 1'
#
loop_
_entity.id
_entity.type
_entity.pdbx_description
1 polymer ?
#
loop_
_entity_poly.entity_id
_entity_poly.type
_entity_poly.pdbx_seq_one_letter_code
_entity_poly.pdbx_strand_id
1 'polypeptide(L)'
;IHLEQSRERELKMEDLLNIVKVHYVNRIAEKVKGQWRYQGAENNWSCDVHILQDSNGKVESVSTQSCSVDYLAKKKAFKKAIERAVYKASPLPKAPIKSVFDREILFHFKVN
;
A
#
# COMPACT_ATOMS: atom_id res chain seq x y z
N ILE A 1 -3.42 -5.91 39.98
CA ILE A 1 -4.06 -7.01 39.27
C ILE A 1 -5.01 -6.46 38.20
N HIS A 2 -5.91 -5.57 38.54
CA HIS A 2 -6.84 -4.99 37.56
C HIS A 2 -6.13 -4.13 36.50
N LEU A 3 -5.08 -3.40 36.88
CA LEU A 3 -4.29 -2.58 36.00
C LEU A 3 -3.51 -3.44 34.97
N GLU A 4 -2.96 -4.57 35.41
CA GLU A 4 -2.23 -5.47 34.53
C GLU A 4 -3.17 -6.12 33.51
N GLN A 5 -4.36 -6.53 33.91
CA GLN A 5 -5.36 -7.10 32.99
C GLN A 5 -5.83 -6.08 31.96
N SER A 6 -6.01 -4.81 32.37
CA SER A 6 -6.37 -3.75 31.43
C SER A 6 -5.26 -3.48 30.41
N ARG A 7 -3.99 -3.49 30.84
CA ARG A 7 -2.84 -3.36 29.94
C ARG A 7 -2.77 -4.49 28.93
N GLU A 8 -2.94 -5.72 29.38
CA GLU A 8 -2.91 -6.88 28.49
C GLU A 8 -4.01 -6.80 27.43
N ARG A 9 -5.21 -6.35 27.80
CA ARG A 9 -6.32 -6.15 26.86
C ARG A 9 -6.02 -5.06 25.84
N GLU A 10 -5.44 -3.95 26.27
CA GLU A 10 -5.05 -2.85 25.38
C GLU A 10 -3.99 -3.29 24.38
N LEU A 11 -2.95 -3.98 24.84
CA LEU A 11 -1.89 -4.50 23.99
C LEU A 11 -2.44 -5.50 22.96
N LYS A 12 -3.31 -6.41 23.36
CA LYS A 12 -3.95 -7.37 22.44
C LYS A 12 -4.81 -6.65 21.40
N MET A 13 -5.53 -5.61 21.79
CA MET A 13 -6.35 -4.83 20.87
C MET A 13 -5.48 -4.10 19.84
N GLU A 14 -4.39 -3.48 20.27
CA GLU A 14 -3.43 -2.83 19.38
C GLU A 14 -2.82 -3.83 18.39
N ASP A 15 -2.43 -5.01 18.87
CA ASP A 15 -1.88 -6.06 18.02
C ASP A 15 -2.89 -6.50 16.96
N LEU A 16 -4.15 -6.69 17.33
CA LEU A 16 -5.21 -7.07 16.41
C LEU A 16 -5.46 -5.97 15.37
N LEU A 17 -5.49 -4.71 15.79
CA LEU A 17 -5.66 -3.58 14.88
C LEU A 17 -4.49 -3.48 13.90
N ASN A 18 -3.27 -3.71 14.36
CA ASN A 18 -2.09 -3.72 13.50
C ASN A 18 -2.15 -4.83 12.46
N ILE A 19 -2.58 -6.03 12.84
CA ILE A 19 -2.77 -7.16 11.92
C ILE A 19 -3.81 -6.80 10.86
N VAL A 20 -4.94 -6.27 11.27
CA VAL A 20 -6.02 -5.87 10.35
C VAL A 20 -5.53 -4.78 9.40
N LYS A 21 -4.77 -3.81 9.90
CA LYS A 21 -4.21 -2.73 9.08
C LYS A 21 -3.22 -3.28 8.03
N VAL A 22 -2.34 -4.20 8.42
CA VAL A 22 -1.39 -4.84 7.49
C VAL A 22 -2.16 -5.56 6.38
N HIS A 23 -3.18 -6.33 6.72
CA HIS A 23 -4.01 -7.01 5.72
C HIS A 23 -4.71 -6.03 4.79
N TYR A 24 -5.22 -4.92 5.32
CA TYR A 24 -5.86 -3.87 4.54
C TYR A 24 -4.88 -3.27 3.52
N VAL A 25 -3.69 -2.88 3.95
CA VAL A 25 -2.66 -2.31 3.07
C VAL A 25 -2.22 -3.34 2.03
N ASN A 26 -2.04 -4.59 2.43
CA ASN A 26 -1.67 -5.67 1.51
C ASN A 26 -2.73 -5.90 0.43
N ARG A 27 -4.01 -5.81 0.76
CA ARG A 27 -5.09 -5.93 -0.22
C ARG A 27 -5.04 -4.80 -1.25
N ILE A 28 -4.73 -3.59 -0.80
CA ILE A 28 -4.53 -2.46 -1.70
C ILE A 28 -3.35 -2.73 -2.63
N ALA A 29 -2.21 -3.16 -2.08
CA ALA A 29 -1.02 -3.47 -2.85
C ALA A 29 -1.27 -4.58 -3.88
N GLU A 30 -2.00 -5.62 -3.51
CA GLU A 30 -2.38 -6.72 -4.42
C GLU A 30 -3.26 -6.22 -5.55
N LYS A 31 -4.23 -5.36 -5.25
CA LYS A 31 -5.11 -4.79 -6.28
C LYS A 31 -4.32 -3.93 -7.27
N VAL A 32 -3.41 -3.11 -6.78
CA VAL A 32 -2.51 -2.31 -7.61
C VAL A 32 -1.65 -3.22 -8.49
N LYS A 33 -1.04 -4.23 -7.91
CA LYS A 33 -0.20 -5.18 -8.65
C LYS A 33 -0.99 -5.93 -9.72
N GLY A 34 -2.25 -6.25 -9.45
CA GLY A 34 -3.15 -6.86 -10.42
C GLY A 34 -3.44 -5.99 -11.64
N GLN A 35 -3.37 -4.67 -11.49
CA GLN A 35 -3.55 -3.71 -12.57
C GLN A 35 -2.25 -3.27 -13.23
N TRP A 36 -1.11 -3.66 -12.66
CA TRP A 36 0.19 -3.27 -13.16
C TRP A 36 0.52 -4.02 -14.46
N ARG A 37 0.95 -3.25 -15.45
CA ARG A 37 1.34 -3.78 -16.76
C ARG A 37 2.68 -3.14 -17.16
N TYR A 38 3.72 -3.93 -17.13
CA TYR A 38 5.05 -3.54 -17.59
C TYR A 38 5.85 -4.77 -17.96
N GLN A 39 6.33 -4.80 -19.19
CA GLN A 39 7.15 -5.91 -19.68
C GLN A 39 8.63 -5.58 -19.51
N GLY A 40 9.41 -6.57 -19.15
CA GLY A 40 10.86 -6.45 -19.02
C GLY A 40 11.34 -5.96 -17.66
N ALA A 41 10.44 -5.89 -16.67
CA ALA A 41 10.86 -5.57 -15.31
C ALA A 41 11.64 -6.73 -14.70
N GLU A 42 12.77 -6.42 -14.09
CA GLU A 42 13.56 -7.43 -13.38
C GLU A 42 12.94 -7.72 -12.01
N ASN A 43 13.13 -8.94 -11.51
CA ASN A 43 12.50 -9.39 -10.28
C ASN A 43 12.89 -8.56 -9.05
N ASN A 44 14.08 -7.99 -9.05
CA ASN A 44 14.59 -7.17 -7.95
C ASN A 44 14.16 -5.71 -8.02
N TRP A 45 13.42 -5.30 -9.05
CA TRP A 45 12.94 -3.93 -9.13
C TRP A 45 11.84 -3.68 -8.11
N SER A 46 11.92 -2.53 -7.48
CA SER A 46 10.97 -2.12 -6.45
C SER A 46 10.88 -0.61 -6.36
N CYS A 47 9.78 -0.11 -5.82
CA CYS A 47 9.59 1.29 -5.46
C CYS A 47 8.76 1.37 -4.19
N ASP A 48 8.96 2.42 -3.41
CA ASP A 48 8.03 2.80 -2.36
C ASP A 48 6.90 3.59 -2.98
N VAL A 49 5.67 3.18 -2.72
CA VAL A 49 4.46 3.79 -3.27
C VAL A 49 3.70 4.52 -2.18
N HIS A 50 3.38 5.78 -2.43
CA HIS A 50 2.61 6.62 -1.53
C HIS A 50 1.33 7.04 -2.24
N ILE A 51 0.18 6.67 -1.68
CA ILE A 51 -1.13 6.97 -2.25
C ILE A 51 -1.91 7.84 -1.29
N LEU A 52 -2.56 8.87 -1.79
CA LEU A 52 -3.59 9.60 -1.07
C LEU A 52 -4.95 9.19 -1.64
N GLN A 53 -5.86 8.84 -0.75
CA GLN A 53 -7.23 8.45 -1.10
C GLN A 53 -8.25 9.25 -0.31
N ASP A 54 -9.45 9.38 -0.87
CA ASP A 54 -10.57 9.95 -0.12
C ASP A 54 -11.24 8.87 0.75
N SER A 55 -12.26 9.25 1.50
CA SER A 55 -12.98 8.35 2.40
C SER A 55 -13.68 7.19 1.69
N ASN A 56 -13.87 7.28 0.38
CA ASN A 56 -14.51 6.25 -0.44
C ASN A 56 -13.49 5.37 -1.19
N GLY A 57 -12.20 5.59 -0.97
CA GLY A 57 -11.14 4.84 -1.63
C GLY A 57 -10.73 5.38 -2.99
N LYS A 58 -11.30 6.51 -3.41
CA LYS A 58 -10.90 7.13 -4.68
C LYS A 58 -9.49 7.71 -4.55
N VAL A 59 -8.62 7.35 -5.47
CA VAL A 59 -7.24 7.83 -5.49
C VAL A 59 -7.19 9.31 -5.85
N GLU A 60 -6.60 10.11 -4.98
CA GLU A 60 -6.41 11.55 -5.20
C GLU A 60 -5.03 11.84 -5.78
N SER A 61 -4.00 11.17 -5.28
CA SER A 61 -2.64 11.33 -5.78
C SER A 61 -1.78 10.10 -5.53
N VAL A 62 -0.71 9.97 -6.30
CA VAL A 62 0.26 8.89 -6.19
C VAL A 62 1.65 9.47 -6.33
N SER A 63 2.58 9.02 -5.49
CA SER A 63 3.99 9.28 -5.69
C SER A 63 4.79 7.98 -5.50
N THR A 64 5.89 7.86 -6.22
CA THR A 64 6.79 6.72 -6.12
C THR A 64 8.19 7.22 -5.79
N GLN A 65 8.85 6.57 -4.85
CA GLN A 65 10.15 6.97 -4.34
C GLN A 65 11.03 5.75 -4.11
N SER A 66 12.33 6.01 -3.97
CA SER A 66 13.31 4.98 -3.59
C SER A 66 13.25 3.76 -4.50
N CYS A 67 13.15 4.00 -5.80
CA CYS A 67 13.07 2.92 -6.77
C CYS A 67 14.46 2.31 -7.04
N SER A 68 14.54 0.99 -7.00
CA SER A 68 15.77 0.24 -7.22
C SER A 68 15.91 -0.15 -8.72
N VAL A 69 15.96 0.84 -9.59
CA VAL A 69 16.14 0.64 -11.05
C VAL A 69 17.36 1.43 -11.50
N ASP A 70 18.31 0.75 -12.13
CA ASP A 70 19.62 1.33 -12.45
C ASP A 70 19.59 2.35 -13.58
N TYR A 71 18.69 2.17 -14.54
CA TYR A 71 18.63 3.04 -15.72
C TYR A 71 17.54 4.10 -15.58
N LEU A 72 17.90 5.37 -15.76
CA LEU A 72 16.96 6.49 -15.55
C LEU A 72 15.70 6.37 -16.43
N ALA A 73 15.87 6.05 -17.71
CA ALA A 73 14.73 5.91 -18.63
C ALA A 73 13.80 4.78 -18.21
N LYS A 74 14.35 3.63 -17.82
CA LYS A 74 13.58 2.50 -17.32
C LYS A 74 12.92 2.80 -16.00
N LYS A 75 13.61 3.52 -15.12
CA LYS A 75 13.05 3.96 -13.84
C LYS A 75 11.80 4.82 -14.04
N LYS A 76 11.86 5.79 -14.95
CA LYS A 76 10.70 6.65 -15.26
C LYS A 76 9.52 5.83 -15.79
N ALA A 77 9.78 4.91 -16.73
CA ALA A 77 8.73 4.06 -17.29
C ALA A 77 8.12 3.14 -16.22
N PHE A 78 8.94 2.58 -15.35
CA PHE A 78 8.50 1.72 -14.25
C PHE A 78 7.63 2.50 -13.28
N LYS A 79 8.06 3.70 -12.87
CA LYS A 79 7.27 4.58 -11.99
C LYS A 79 5.92 4.92 -12.60
N LYS A 80 5.89 5.30 -13.88
CA LYS A 80 4.63 5.61 -14.57
C LYS A 80 3.71 4.41 -14.67
N ALA A 81 4.25 3.22 -14.88
CA ALA A 81 3.44 2.00 -14.93
C ALA A 81 2.78 1.71 -13.57
N ILE A 82 3.50 1.94 -12.47
CA ILE A 82 2.95 1.81 -11.12
C ILE A 82 1.86 2.86 -10.89
N GLU A 83 2.11 4.12 -11.23
CA GLU A 83 1.12 5.19 -11.08
C GLU A 83 -0.17 4.88 -11.83
N ARG A 84 -0.07 4.42 -13.08
CA ARG A 84 -1.25 4.00 -13.87
C ARG A 84 -1.99 2.85 -13.19
N ALA A 85 -1.25 1.88 -12.67
CA ALA A 85 -1.86 0.75 -11.97
C ALA A 85 -2.64 1.19 -10.75
N VAL A 86 -2.13 2.18 -9.99
CA VAL A 86 -2.82 2.73 -8.83
C VAL A 86 -4.13 3.40 -9.25
N TYR A 87 -4.11 4.24 -10.28
CA TYR A 87 -5.33 4.89 -10.76
C TYR A 87 -6.34 3.89 -11.32
N LYS A 88 -5.88 2.85 -12.01
CA LYS A 88 -6.76 1.77 -12.49
C LYS A 88 -7.36 0.95 -11.35
N ALA A 89 -6.66 0.86 -10.22
CA ALA A 89 -7.16 0.16 -9.05
C ALA A 89 -8.17 0.98 -8.25
N SER A 90 -8.34 2.26 -8.58
CA SER A 90 -9.32 3.13 -7.90
C SER A 90 -10.75 2.73 -8.27
N PRO A 91 -11.72 2.70 -7.33
CA PRO A 91 -11.52 2.91 -5.90
C PRO A 91 -10.79 1.74 -5.23
N LEU A 92 -9.95 2.08 -4.26
CA LEU A 92 -9.21 1.07 -3.51
C LEU A 92 -10.13 0.25 -2.60
N PRO A 93 -9.73 -0.96 -2.18
CA PRO A 93 -10.52 -1.76 -1.26
C PRO A 93 -10.88 -0.97 0.00
N LYS A 94 -12.09 -1.17 0.49
CA LYS A 94 -12.55 -0.52 1.72
C LYS A 94 -11.82 -1.09 2.93
N ALA A 95 -11.55 -0.21 3.90
CA ALA A 95 -11.06 -0.67 5.20
C ALA A 95 -12.15 -1.54 5.87
N PRO A 96 -11.78 -2.70 6.44
CA PRO A 96 -12.74 -3.59 7.07
C PRO A 96 -13.40 -2.96 8.30
N ILE A 97 -12.71 -2.04 8.96
CA ILE A 97 -13.24 -1.22 10.06
C ILE A 97 -12.69 0.20 9.93
N LYS A 98 -13.46 1.17 10.42
CA LYS A 98 -13.09 2.59 10.31
C LYS A 98 -11.75 2.92 10.96
N SER A 99 -11.43 2.28 12.07
CA SER A 99 -10.20 2.57 12.82
C SER A 99 -8.91 2.21 12.10
N VAL A 100 -8.95 1.39 11.05
CA VAL A 100 -7.75 1.07 10.25
C VAL A 100 -7.73 1.80 8.92
N PHE A 101 -8.78 2.56 8.60
CA PHE A 101 -8.75 3.41 7.41
C PHE A 101 -7.65 4.47 7.55
N ASP A 102 -6.90 4.68 6.49
CA ASP A 102 -5.89 5.71 6.44
C ASP A 102 -6.00 6.43 5.09
N ARG A 103 -6.00 7.76 5.13
CA ARG A 103 -5.99 8.56 3.91
C ARG A 103 -4.67 8.40 3.16
N GLU A 104 -3.58 8.22 3.91
CA GLU A 104 -2.25 7.98 3.34
C GLU A 104 -1.95 6.49 3.39
N ILE A 105 -1.68 5.91 2.22
CA ILE A 105 -1.30 4.51 2.11
C ILE A 105 0.14 4.44 1.61
N LEU A 106 0.98 3.76 2.38
CA LEU A 106 2.38 3.52 2.04
C LEU A 106 2.61 2.02 1.92
N PHE A 107 3.19 1.60 0.82
CA PHE A 107 3.63 0.22 0.68
C PHE A 107 4.82 0.11 -0.25
N HIS A 108 5.55 -0.99 -0.10
CA HIS A 108 6.69 -1.32 -0.94
C HIS A 108 6.21 -2.18 -2.11
N PHE A 109 6.27 -1.63 -3.32
CA PHE A 109 5.95 -2.37 -4.54
C PHE A 109 7.19 -3.11 -4.99
N LYS A 110 7.09 -4.41 -5.12
CA LYS A 110 8.18 -5.27 -5.58
C LYS A 110 7.66 -6.16 -6.72
N VAL A 111 8.47 -6.30 -7.77
CA VAL A 111 8.09 -7.13 -8.92
C VAL A 111 7.93 -8.58 -8.48
N ASN A 112 8.82 -9.04 -7.61
CA ASN A 112 8.74 -10.39 -7.07
C ASN A 112 9.06 -10.47 -5.59
#